data_657c0a930aa1d6f706547cfdb00fc1b0
#
_entry.id   657c0a930aa1d6f706547cfdb00fc1b0
#
_cell.length_a   1.000
_cell.length_b   1.000
_cell.length_c   1.000
_cell.angle_alpha   90.00
_cell.angle_beta   90.00
_cell.angle_gamma   90.00
#
_symmetry.space_group_name_H-M   'P 1'
#
loop_
_entity.id
_entity.type
_entity.pdbx_description
1 polymer ?
#
loop_
_entity_poly.entity_id
_entity_poly.type
_entity_poly.pdbx_seq_one_letter_code
_entity_poly.pdbx_strand_id
1 'polypeptide(L)'
;VQKGEKLETVDILSFLVEGSDPTTGARFSLEELVDQTAFLFLAGHETSASALSWSAYLLSMSEEVQQRLHDEVSSVTQGGPVEFSHIRELAFTRNVFREALRLYPPVGFLPREATRQEVMRDKKIKPRDVMLICPWLIHRHRLIWEKPDVFDPDRFETDNCKHAVKSHAYTPFSMGPRTCTGAGFATQEAILILASLIAAYRLEPVPGHVPEPVGRLTIRAENGIKLKLIKR
;
A
#
# COMPACT_ATOMS: atom_id res chain seq x y z
N VAL A 1 -12.02 28.94 6.63
CA VAL A 1 -11.94 29.00 8.10
C VAL A 1 -11.89 30.47 8.48
N GLN A 2 -12.93 31.01 9.13
CA GLN A 2 -12.93 32.36 9.66
C GLN A 2 -11.94 32.44 10.83
N LYS A 3 -11.20 33.56 10.91
CA LYS A 3 -10.18 33.76 11.94
C LYS A 3 -10.79 33.56 13.33
N GLY A 4 -10.40 32.50 14.02
CA GLY A 4 -10.68 32.29 15.43
C GLY A 4 -11.57 31.11 15.84
N GLU A 5 -12.13 30.34 14.90
CA GLU A 5 -12.84 29.11 15.25
C GLU A 5 -11.85 27.94 15.42
N LYS A 6 -11.89 27.32 16.61
CA LYS A 6 -11.20 26.04 16.82
C LYS A 6 -11.85 25.00 15.95
N LEU A 7 -11.05 24.27 15.16
CA LEU A 7 -11.51 23.13 14.42
C LEU A 7 -12.01 22.07 15.44
N GLU A 8 -13.27 21.69 15.36
CA GLU A 8 -13.88 20.69 16.26
C GLU A 8 -13.33 19.27 16.02
N THR A 9 -12.74 19.04 14.85
CA THR A 9 -12.16 17.74 14.45
C THR A 9 -10.68 17.88 14.15
N VAL A 10 -9.88 16.95 14.69
CA VAL A 10 -8.45 16.85 14.41
C VAL A 10 -8.29 15.85 13.25
N ASP A 11 -8.08 16.38 12.06
CA ASP A 11 -7.85 15.64 10.83
C ASP A 11 -6.58 16.12 10.11
N ILE A 12 -6.27 15.51 8.95
CA ILE A 12 -5.06 15.88 8.18
C ILE A 12 -5.10 17.35 7.74
N LEU A 13 -6.28 17.87 7.39
CA LEU A 13 -6.42 19.27 6.97
C LEU A 13 -6.14 20.20 8.13
N SER A 14 -6.61 19.89 9.34
CA SER A 14 -6.31 20.64 10.56
C SER A 14 -4.80 20.75 10.79
N PHE A 15 -4.09 19.61 10.67
CA PHE A 15 -2.62 19.60 10.78
C PHE A 15 -1.93 20.48 9.73
N LEU A 16 -2.42 20.49 8.49
CA LEU A 16 -1.86 21.35 7.44
C LEU A 16 -2.10 22.82 7.73
N VAL A 17 -3.31 23.18 8.18
CA VAL A 17 -3.70 24.58 8.46
C VAL A 17 -2.95 25.12 9.67
N GLU A 18 -2.78 24.34 10.72
CA GLU A 18 -2.13 24.74 11.97
C GLU A 18 -0.61 24.55 11.93
N GLY A 19 -0.12 23.70 11.02
CA GLY A 19 1.27 23.33 10.88
C GLY A 19 2.18 24.52 10.53
N SER A 20 3.40 24.49 11.04
CA SER A 20 4.45 25.43 10.68
C SER A 20 5.78 24.70 10.54
N ASP A 21 6.64 25.20 9.65
CA ASP A 21 8.00 24.69 9.50
C ASP A 21 8.78 24.89 10.83
N PRO A 22 9.33 23.82 11.41
CA PRO A 22 9.98 23.89 12.71
C PRO A 22 11.27 24.73 12.71
N THR A 23 11.85 25.01 11.56
CA THR A 23 13.09 25.77 11.41
C THR A 23 12.82 27.25 11.16
N THR A 24 11.85 27.55 10.29
CA THR A 24 11.59 28.92 9.83
C THR A 24 10.34 29.52 10.47
N GLY A 25 9.45 28.71 11.06
CA GLY A 25 8.15 29.13 11.56
C GLY A 25 7.14 29.46 10.44
N ALA A 26 7.50 29.24 9.16
CA ALA A 26 6.62 29.53 8.02
C ALA A 26 5.41 28.60 8.03
N ARG A 27 4.27 29.12 7.61
CA ARG A 27 3.02 28.37 7.42
C ARG A 27 2.66 28.33 5.94
N PHE A 28 1.88 27.32 5.58
CA PHE A 28 1.33 27.23 4.23
C PHE A 28 0.43 28.42 3.91
N SER A 29 0.59 28.99 2.73
CA SER A 29 -0.38 29.90 2.12
C SER A 29 -1.68 29.16 1.76
N LEU A 30 -2.75 29.87 1.44
CA LEU A 30 -3.99 29.25 1.02
C LEU A 30 -3.82 28.42 -0.26
N GLU A 31 -3.03 28.91 -1.20
CA GLU A 31 -2.73 28.20 -2.45
C GLU A 31 -2.00 26.88 -2.18
N GLU A 32 -0.95 26.93 -1.37
CA GLU A 32 -0.21 25.72 -0.96
C GLU A 32 -1.09 24.74 -0.19
N LEU A 33 -2.00 25.21 0.68
CA LEU A 33 -2.97 24.34 1.37
C LEU A 33 -3.90 23.63 0.40
N VAL A 34 -4.39 24.31 -0.62
CA VAL A 34 -5.23 23.71 -1.67
C VAL A 34 -4.44 22.66 -2.43
N ASP A 35 -3.21 22.96 -2.83
CA ASP A 35 -2.34 22.02 -3.54
C ASP A 35 -2.01 20.79 -2.69
N GLN A 36 -1.65 20.96 -1.41
CA GLN A 36 -1.38 19.85 -0.50
C GLN A 36 -2.61 18.97 -0.29
N THR A 37 -3.80 19.58 -0.13
CA THR A 37 -5.04 18.86 0.06
C THR A 37 -5.39 18.03 -1.18
N ALA A 38 -5.30 18.64 -2.37
CA ALA A 38 -5.53 17.95 -3.64
C ALA A 38 -4.54 16.80 -3.85
N PHE A 39 -3.26 17.02 -3.54
CA PHE A 39 -2.21 16.02 -3.63
C PHE A 39 -2.51 14.82 -2.71
N LEU A 40 -2.82 15.07 -1.43
CA LEU A 40 -3.10 14.01 -0.47
C LEU A 40 -4.33 13.19 -0.86
N PHE A 41 -5.38 13.85 -1.35
CA PHE A 41 -6.57 13.18 -1.83
C PHE A 41 -6.26 12.24 -3.02
N LEU A 42 -5.57 12.75 -4.03
CA LEU A 42 -5.22 11.97 -5.22
C LEU A 42 -4.26 10.83 -4.90
N ALA A 43 -3.23 11.11 -4.09
CA ALA A 43 -2.22 10.11 -3.74
C ALA A 43 -2.78 8.99 -2.87
N GLY A 44 -3.67 9.30 -1.92
CA GLY A 44 -4.27 8.33 -1.02
C GLY A 44 -5.39 7.49 -1.66
N HIS A 45 -6.21 8.10 -2.51
CA HIS A 45 -7.39 7.44 -3.06
C HIS A 45 -7.04 6.30 -4.04
N GLU A 46 -6.33 6.58 -5.12
CA GLU A 46 -6.12 5.59 -6.18
C GLU A 46 -5.16 4.47 -5.76
N THR A 47 -4.14 4.79 -4.99
CA THR A 47 -3.16 3.80 -4.53
C THR A 47 -3.77 2.80 -3.55
N SER A 48 -4.53 3.27 -2.57
CA SER A 48 -5.25 2.42 -1.60
C SER A 48 -6.30 1.56 -2.31
N ALA A 49 -7.08 2.14 -3.21
CA ALA A 49 -8.10 1.42 -3.98
C ALA A 49 -7.48 0.30 -4.83
N SER A 50 -6.36 0.57 -5.51
CA SER A 50 -5.64 -0.45 -6.28
C SER A 50 -5.13 -1.58 -5.38
N ALA A 51 -4.44 -1.24 -4.27
CA ALA A 51 -3.90 -2.23 -3.33
C ALA A 51 -4.99 -3.13 -2.75
N LEU A 52 -6.12 -2.56 -2.32
CA LEU A 52 -7.25 -3.30 -1.77
C LEU A 52 -7.94 -4.18 -2.82
N SER A 53 -8.10 -3.68 -4.04
CA SER A 53 -8.69 -4.44 -5.13
C SER A 53 -7.88 -5.69 -5.47
N TRP A 54 -6.56 -5.55 -5.60
CA TRP A 54 -5.66 -6.69 -5.82
C TRP A 54 -5.60 -7.63 -4.62
N SER A 55 -5.65 -7.11 -3.38
CA SER A 55 -5.75 -7.95 -2.17
C SER A 55 -7.02 -8.81 -2.18
N ALA A 56 -8.17 -8.22 -2.52
CA ALA A 56 -9.43 -8.95 -2.62
C ALA A 56 -9.40 -10.02 -3.72
N TYR A 57 -8.79 -9.71 -4.88
CA TYR A 57 -8.59 -10.69 -5.93
C TYR A 57 -7.73 -11.87 -5.47
N LEU A 58 -6.57 -11.61 -4.87
CA LEU A 58 -5.68 -12.67 -4.37
C LEU A 58 -6.36 -13.53 -3.31
N LEU A 59 -7.11 -12.91 -2.41
CA LEU A 59 -7.90 -13.64 -1.41
C LEU A 59 -8.98 -14.52 -2.06
N SER A 60 -9.63 -14.06 -3.12
CA SER A 60 -10.63 -14.87 -3.82
C SER A 60 -10.05 -16.11 -4.50
N MET A 61 -8.75 -16.06 -4.83
CA MET A 61 -8.02 -17.16 -5.48
C MET A 61 -7.41 -18.16 -4.48
N SER A 62 -7.44 -17.86 -3.17
CA SER A 62 -6.87 -18.72 -2.12
C SER A 62 -7.85 -18.89 -0.97
N GLU A 63 -8.66 -19.95 -1.05
CA GLU A 63 -9.65 -20.26 -0.01
C GLU A 63 -8.97 -20.49 1.36
N GLU A 64 -7.83 -21.17 1.40
CA GLU A 64 -7.07 -21.41 2.62
C GLU A 64 -6.64 -20.11 3.31
N VAL A 65 -6.00 -19.20 2.56
CA VAL A 65 -5.56 -17.91 3.11
C VAL A 65 -6.76 -17.08 3.56
N GLN A 66 -7.83 -17.09 2.77
CA GLN A 66 -9.06 -16.38 3.11
C GLN A 66 -9.73 -16.92 4.37
N GLN A 67 -9.73 -18.25 4.57
CA GLN A 67 -10.28 -18.86 5.77
C GLN A 67 -9.43 -18.53 7.00
N ARG A 68 -8.12 -18.65 6.91
CA ARG A 68 -7.21 -18.27 8.01
C ARG A 68 -7.36 -16.81 8.42
N LEU A 69 -7.53 -15.90 7.45
CA LEU A 69 -7.78 -14.50 7.74
C LEU A 69 -9.12 -14.31 8.48
N HIS A 70 -10.17 -15.00 8.03
CA HIS A 70 -11.47 -14.98 8.72
C HIS A 70 -11.37 -15.51 10.16
N ASP A 71 -10.61 -16.59 10.37
CA ASP A 71 -10.44 -17.18 11.70
C ASP A 71 -9.68 -16.24 12.64
N GLU A 72 -8.60 -15.56 12.13
CA GLU A 72 -7.91 -14.51 12.88
C GLU A 72 -8.89 -13.40 13.28
N VAL A 73 -9.63 -12.86 12.31
CA VAL A 73 -10.58 -11.75 12.57
C VAL A 73 -11.65 -12.17 13.56
N SER A 74 -12.24 -13.35 13.40
CA SER A 74 -13.29 -13.86 14.30
C SER A 74 -12.77 -14.04 15.73
N SER A 75 -11.53 -14.53 15.88
CA SER A 75 -10.88 -14.69 17.18
C SER A 75 -10.60 -13.35 17.85
N VAL A 76 -10.09 -12.37 17.10
CA VAL A 76 -9.71 -11.06 17.63
C VAL A 76 -10.96 -10.23 18.00
N THR A 77 -11.99 -10.26 17.15
CA THR A 77 -13.20 -9.46 17.35
C THR A 77 -14.26 -10.16 18.21
N GLN A 78 -14.08 -11.47 18.52
CA GLN A 78 -15.06 -12.31 19.19
C GLN A 78 -16.45 -12.27 18.50
N GLY A 79 -16.46 -12.14 17.17
CA GLY A 79 -17.67 -12.05 16.35
C GLY A 79 -18.30 -10.66 16.32
N GLY A 80 -17.69 -9.66 16.98
CA GLY A 80 -18.12 -8.26 16.93
C GLY A 80 -17.60 -7.51 15.70
N PRO A 81 -17.90 -6.21 15.60
CA PRO A 81 -17.36 -5.35 14.54
C PRO A 81 -15.84 -5.20 14.66
N VAL A 82 -15.19 -5.02 13.51
CA VAL A 82 -13.75 -4.70 13.46
C VAL A 82 -13.55 -3.24 13.89
N GLU A 83 -12.68 -3.01 14.87
CA GLU A 83 -12.37 -1.70 15.41
C GLU A 83 -10.88 -1.37 15.26
N PHE A 84 -10.54 -0.09 15.37
CA PHE A 84 -9.16 0.40 15.28
C PHE A 84 -8.24 -0.25 16.34
N SER A 85 -8.76 -0.53 17.53
CA SER A 85 -8.04 -1.21 18.62
C SER A 85 -7.49 -2.59 18.22
N HIS A 86 -8.17 -3.29 17.31
CA HIS A 86 -7.83 -4.64 16.86
C HIS A 86 -6.61 -4.70 15.90
N ILE A 87 -6.20 -3.57 15.30
CA ILE A 87 -5.17 -3.54 14.26
C ILE A 87 -3.86 -4.22 14.70
N ARG A 88 -3.48 -4.11 15.97
CA ARG A 88 -2.23 -4.68 16.49
C ARG A 88 -2.24 -6.20 16.50
N GLU A 89 -3.40 -6.80 16.70
CA GLU A 89 -3.62 -8.24 16.83
C GLU A 89 -3.86 -8.92 15.47
N LEU A 90 -4.26 -8.16 14.45
CA LEU A 90 -4.48 -8.62 13.08
C LEU A 90 -3.17 -8.77 12.28
N ALA A 91 -2.28 -9.65 12.77
CA ALA A 91 -0.94 -9.83 12.23
C ALA A 91 -0.94 -10.55 10.87
N PHE A 92 -1.77 -11.59 10.73
CA PHE A 92 -1.90 -12.32 9.46
C PHE A 92 -2.59 -11.46 8.39
N THR A 93 -3.63 -10.71 8.75
CA THR A 93 -4.26 -9.71 7.86
C THR A 93 -3.25 -8.70 7.34
N ARG A 94 -2.34 -8.24 8.20
CA ARG A 94 -1.22 -7.36 7.79
C ARG A 94 -0.29 -8.04 6.79
N ASN A 95 0.04 -9.32 7.00
CA ASN A 95 0.90 -10.08 6.10
C ASN A 95 0.22 -10.35 4.76
N VAL A 96 -1.09 -10.61 4.73
CA VAL A 96 -1.91 -10.68 3.51
C VAL A 96 -1.78 -9.40 2.70
N PHE A 97 -1.94 -8.24 3.33
CA PHE A 97 -1.79 -6.95 2.66
C PHE A 97 -0.35 -6.72 2.16
N ARG A 98 0.65 -7.05 2.97
CA ARG A 98 2.06 -6.94 2.56
C ARG A 98 2.37 -7.81 1.34
N GLU A 99 1.83 -9.02 1.28
CA GLU A 99 2.04 -9.92 0.15
C GLU A 99 1.31 -9.43 -1.10
N ALA A 100 0.13 -8.86 -0.95
CA ALA A 100 -0.56 -8.20 -2.04
C ALA A 100 0.25 -7.02 -2.60
N LEU A 101 0.82 -6.19 -1.74
CA LEU A 101 1.72 -5.10 -2.15
C LEU A 101 3.02 -5.60 -2.81
N ARG A 102 3.51 -6.78 -2.45
CA ARG A 102 4.65 -7.40 -3.11
C ARG A 102 4.30 -7.79 -4.54
N LEU A 103 3.17 -8.49 -4.71
CA LEU A 103 2.72 -8.96 -6.03
C LEU A 103 2.17 -7.83 -6.90
N TYR A 104 1.41 -6.92 -6.34
CA TYR A 104 0.75 -5.83 -7.06
C TYR A 104 1.02 -4.49 -6.37
N PRO A 105 2.28 -4.00 -6.38
CA PRO A 105 2.57 -2.69 -5.82
C PRO A 105 1.84 -1.60 -6.62
N PRO A 106 1.02 -0.74 -5.99
CA PRO A 106 0.31 0.32 -6.73
C PRO A 106 1.26 1.18 -7.56
N VAL A 107 2.44 1.50 -7.03
CA VAL A 107 3.49 2.22 -7.76
C VAL A 107 4.55 1.21 -8.20
N GLY A 108 4.45 0.75 -9.45
CA GLY A 108 5.35 -0.25 -10.03
C GLY A 108 6.70 0.29 -10.49
N PHE A 109 6.82 1.61 -10.66
CA PHE A 109 8.00 2.29 -11.19
C PHE A 109 8.25 3.58 -10.43
N LEU A 110 9.49 3.81 -10.03
CA LEU A 110 9.94 5.00 -9.32
C LEU A 110 11.05 5.69 -10.13
N PRO A 111 10.73 6.71 -10.95
CA PRO A 111 11.73 7.43 -11.71
C PRO A 111 12.59 8.32 -10.79
N ARG A 112 13.87 8.41 -11.11
CA ARG A 112 14.82 9.33 -10.46
C ARG A 112 15.70 9.96 -11.53
N GLU A 113 15.77 11.28 -11.55
CA GLU A 113 16.66 12.02 -12.42
C GLU A 113 18.00 12.25 -11.71
N ALA A 114 19.09 12.01 -12.41
CA ALA A 114 20.42 12.28 -11.91
C ALA A 114 20.69 13.80 -11.92
N THR A 115 21.04 14.36 -10.76
CA THR A 115 21.37 15.79 -10.62
C THR A 115 22.83 16.09 -10.97
N ARG A 116 23.69 15.08 -10.95
CA ARG A 116 25.11 15.17 -11.24
C ARG A 116 25.60 13.90 -11.93
N GLN A 117 26.83 13.94 -12.42
CA GLN A 117 27.49 12.75 -12.98
C GLN A 117 27.77 11.73 -11.85
N GLU A 118 27.41 10.49 -12.09
CA GLU A 118 27.63 9.36 -11.20
C GLU A 118 28.12 8.14 -11.97
N VAL A 119 28.60 7.14 -11.24
CA VAL A 119 28.92 5.83 -11.82
C VAL A 119 28.16 4.76 -11.03
N MET A 120 27.32 4.00 -11.71
CA MET A 120 26.61 2.86 -11.14
C MET A 120 27.09 1.57 -11.79
N ARG A 121 27.81 0.76 -11.02
CA ARG A 121 28.58 -0.39 -11.52
C ARG A 121 29.56 0.08 -12.61
N ASP A 122 29.36 -0.36 -13.85
CA ASP A 122 30.17 -0.03 -15.04
C ASP A 122 29.56 1.09 -15.91
N LYS A 123 28.41 1.63 -15.51
CA LYS A 123 27.66 2.63 -16.28
C LYS A 123 27.93 4.04 -15.78
N LYS A 124 28.29 4.92 -16.71
CA LYS A 124 28.35 6.36 -16.44
C LYS A 124 26.93 6.92 -16.56
N ILE A 125 26.48 7.56 -15.50
CA ILE A 125 25.20 8.26 -15.42
C ILE A 125 25.50 9.76 -15.61
N LYS A 126 24.87 10.39 -16.56
CA LYS A 126 25.03 11.82 -16.84
C LYS A 126 23.95 12.61 -16.06
N PRO A 127 24.16 13.92 -15.80
CA PRO A 127 23.08 14.79 -15.34
C PRO A 127 21.87 14.68 -16.29
N ARG A 128 20.67 14.62 -15.72
CA ARG A 128 19.38 14.43 -16.40
C ARG A 128 19.09 13.02 -16.94
N ASP A 129 20.03 12.06 -16.81
CA ASP A 129 19.67 10.67 -17.07
C ASP A 129 18.59 10.20 -16.08
N VAL A 130 17.60 9.48 -16.59
CA VAL A 130 16.51 8.94 -15.77
C VAL A 130 16.81 7.50 -15.43
N MET A 131 16.84 7.22 -14.14
CA MET A 131 16.92 5.86 -13.60
C MET A 131 15.53 5.41 -13.13
N LEU A 132 15.18 4.18 -13.46
CA LEU A 132 13.93 3.56 -13.01
C LEU A 132 14.22 2.52 -11.94
N ILE A 133 13.70 2.73 -10.75
CA ILE A 133 13.60 1.70 -9.72
C ILE A 133 12.25 1.02 -9.94
N CYS A 134 12.25 -0.30 -10.10
CA CYS A 134 11.06 -1.05 -10.47
C CYS A 134 10.62 -2.01 -9.35
N PRO A 135 9.82 -1.57 -8.36
CA PRO A 135 9.27 -2.46 -7.33
C PRO A 135 8.59 -3.69 -7.93
N TRP A 136 7.84 -3.54 -9.01
CA TRP A 136 7.21 -4.64 -9.73
C TRP A 136 8.18 -5.78 -10.10
N LEU A 137 9.41 -5.45 -10.54
CA LEU A 137 10.44 -6.43 -10.88
C LEU A 137 11.22 -6.90 -9.65
N ILE A 138 11.57 -5.99 -8.76
CA ILE A 138 12.37 -6.28 -7.56
C ILE A 138 11.62 -7.23 -6.64
N HIS A 139 10.32 -7.00 -6.45
CA HIS A 139 9.47 -7.85 -5.60
C HIS A 139 9.21 -9.25 -6.17
N ARG A 140 9.61 -9.49 -7.44
CA ARG A 140 9.50 -10.79 -8.11
C ARG A 140 10.85 -11.38 -8.49
N HIS A 141 11.95 -10.81 -8.00
CA HIS A 141 13.28 -11.23 -8.40
C HIS A 141 13.61 -12.62 -7.82
N ARG A 142 13.82 -13.62 -8.68
CA ARG A 142 13.97 -15.04 -8.33
C ARG A 142 15.17 -15.37 -7.43
N LEU A 143 16.21 -14.53 -7.43
CA LEU A 143 17.36 -14.70 -6.52
C LEU A 143 17.08 -14.19 -5.11
N ILE A 144 15.98 -13.49 -4.90
CA ILE A 144 15.61 -12.87 -3.61
C ILE A 144 14.37 -13.54 -3.04
N TRP A 145 13.38 -13.80 -3.89
CA TRP A 145 12.08 -14.31 -3.51
C TRP A 145 11.91 -15.75 -3.98
N GLU A 146 11.75 -16.67 -3.05
CA GLU A 146 11.37 -18.04 -3.37
C GLU A 146 9.92 -18.06 -3.90
N LYS A 147 9.66 -18.82 -4.96
CA LYS A 147 8.35 -18.89 -5.63
C LYS A 147 7.71 -17.50 -5.78
N PRO A 148 8.36 -16.57 -6.52
CA PRO A 148 8.04 -15.15 -6.50
C PRO A 148 6.62 -14.82 -6.97
N ASP A 149 5.99 -15.68 -7.76
CA ASP A 149 4.67 -15.45 -8.33
C ASP A 149 3.54 -16.06 -7.49
N VAL A 150 3.88 -16.78 -6.40
CA VAL A 150 2.91 -17.40 -5.50
C VAL A 150 2.49 -16.41 -4.42
N PHE A 151 1.19 -16.31 -4.17
CA PHE A 151 0.62 -15.55 -3.07
C PHE A 151 0.76 -16.34 -1.76
N ASP A 152 1.69 -15.93 -0.93
CA ASP A 152 2.07 -16.60 0.31
C ASP A 152 2.32 -15.59 1.43
N PRO A 153 1.30 -15.24 2.24
CA PRO A 153 1.44 -14.30 3.36
C PRO A 153 2.42 -14.75 4.46
N ASP A 154 2.65 -16.06 4.63
CA ASP A 154 3.57 -16.59 5.63
C ASP A 154 5.03 -16.27 5.30
N ARG A 155 5.30 -15.88 4.08
CA ARG A 155 6.61 -15.36 3.65
C ARG A 155 7.15 -14.29 4.59
N PHE A 156 6.30 -13.45 5.15
CA PHE A 156 6.70 -12.33 6.03
C PHE A 156 7.10 -12.76 7.44
N GLU A 157 6.88 -14.02 7.80
CA GLU A 157 7.37 -14.63 9.03
C GLU A 157 8.77 -15.24 8.88
N THR A 158 9.24 -15.45 7.64
CA THR A 158 10.52 -16.10 7.36
C THR A 158 11.72 -15.17 7.51
N ASP A 159 12.89 -15.71 7.84
CA ASP A 159 14.14 -14.94 7.93
C ASP A 159 14.60 -14.44 6.55
N ASN A 160 14.31 -15.18 5.48
CA ASN A 160 14.59 -14.74 4.12
C ASN A 160 13.83 -13.46 3.77
N CYS A 161 12.58 -13.33 4.19
CA CYS A 161 11.83 -12.09 3.98
C CYS A 161 12.34 -10.95 4.86
N LYS A 162 12.71 -11.24 6.11
CA LYS A 162 13.33 -10.22 6.96
C LYS A 162 14.64 -9.70 6.34
N HIS A 163 15.40 -10.58 5.69
CA HIS A 163 16.58 -10.18 4.91
C HIS A 163 16.21 -9.35 3.68
N ALA A 164 15.20 -9.74 2.91
CA ALA A 164 14.73 -9.00 1.74
C ALA A 164 14.26 -7.58 2.10
N VAL A 165 13.55 -7.42 3.22
CA VAL A 165 13.14 -6.11 3.74
C VAL A 165 14.36 -5.27 4.14
N LYS A 166 15.32 -5.85 4.88
CA LYS A 166 16.54 -5.16 5.29
C LYS A 166 17.44 -4.76 4.11
N SER A 167 17.50 -5.58 3.06
CA SER A 167 18.29 -5.31 1.85
C SER A 167 17.56 -4.41 0.84
N HIS A 168 16.42 -3.82 1.21
CA HIS A 168 15.60 -2.96 0.37
C HIS A 168 15.04 -3.65 -0.89
N ALA A 169 14.90 -4.96 -0.85
CA ALA A 169 14.24 -5.72 -1.90
C ALA A 169 12.71 -5.77 -1.77
N TYR A 170 12.16 -5.18 -0.70
CA TYR A 170 10.74 -4.96 -0.48
C TYR A 170 10.50 -3.49 -0.18
N THR A 171 10.01 -2.74 -1.17
CA THR A 171 9.89 -1.28 -1.11
C THR A 171 8.56 -0.76 -1.67
N PRO A 172 7.40 -1.31 -1.21
CA PRO A 172 6.10 -0.91 -1.77
C PRO A 172 5.77 0.56 -1.52
N PHE A 173 6.35 1.16 -0.49
CA PHE A 173 6.18 2.57 -0.12
C PHE A 173 7.40 3.44 -0.45
N SER A 174 8.28 2.99 -1.37
CA SER A 174 9.55 3.65 -1.66
C SER A 174 10.49 3.68 -0.45
N MET A 175 11.54 4.50 -0.51
CA MET A 175 12.55 4.64 0.55
C MET A 175 13.27 5.98 0.48
N GLY A 176 14.01 6.30 1.55
CA GLY A 176 14.80 7.52 1.68
C GLY A 176 13.92 8.77 1.75
N PRO A 177 14.40 9.94 1.29
CA PRO A 177 13.68 11.21 1.37
C PRO A 177 12.34 11.23 0.61
N ARG A 178 12.08 10.23 -0.23
CA ARG A 178 10.84 10.07 -1.01
C ARG A 178 9.99 8.89 -0.54
N THR A 179 10.18 8.44 0.69
CA THR A 179 9.29 7.44 1.31
C THR A 179 7.87 7.98 1.40
N CYS A 180 6.88 7.11 1.17
CA CYS A 180 5.48 7.48 1.28
C CYS A 180 5.14 7.97 2.70
N THR A 181 4.64 9.19 2.81
CA THR A 181 4.20 9.77 4.09
C THR A 181 2.94 9.09 4.63
N GLY A 182 2.09 8.56 3.74
CA GLY A 182 0.86 7.85 4.07
C GLY A 182 1.01 6.35 4.35
N ALA A 183 2.24 5.79 4.41
CA ALA A 183 2.45 4.34 4.55
C ALA A 183 1.77 3.74 5.78
N GLY A 184 1.85 4.42 6.92
CA GLY A 184 1.19 4.02 8.17
C GLY A 184 -0.33 4.05 8.05
N PHE A 185 -0.87 5.14 7.50
CA PHE A 185 -2.30 5.30 7.28
C PHE A 185 -2.85 4.23 6.33
N ALA A 186 -2.26 4.08 5.14
CA ALA A 186 -2.67 3.10 4.14
C ALA A 186 -2.64 1.66 4.67
N THR A 187 -1.65 1.33 5.50
CA THR A 187 -1.56 0.00 6.12
C THR A 187 -2.69 -0.24 7.13
N GLN A 188 -2.98 0.74 7.99
CA GLN A 188 -4.05 0.64 8.97
C GLN A 188 -5.43 0.58 8.31
N GLU A 189 -5.67 1.45 7.34
CA GLU A 189 -6.89 1.46 6.53
C GLU A 189 -7.12 0.11 5.85
N ALA A 190 -6.08 -0.42 5.20
CA ALA A 190 -6.18 -1.70 4.50
C ALA A 190 -6.48 -2.87 5.44
N ILE A 191 -5.84 -2.93 6.61
CA ILE A 191 -6.10 -3.97 7.61
C ILE A 191 -7.57 -3.93 8.04
N LEU A 192 -8.11 -2.75 8.37
CA LEU A 192 -9.50 -2.58 8.80
C LEU A 192 -10.48 -2.98 7.70
N ILE A 193 -10.25 -2.54 6.46
CA ILE A 193 -11.13 -2.84 5.34
C ILE A 193 -11.09 -4.32 4.99
N LEU A 194 -9.91 -4.95 4.91
CA LEU A 194 -9.80 -6.37 4.60
C LEU A 194 -10.42 -7.24 5.70
N ALA A 195 -10.14 -6.94 6.96
CA ALA A 195 -10.73 -7.64 8.09
C ALA A 195 -12.26 -7.52 8.07
N SER A 196 -12.81 -6.32 7.90
CA SER A 196 -14.26 -6.08 7.84
C SER A 196 -14.91 -6.79 6.66
N LEU A 197 -14.25 -6.77 5.48
CA LEU A 197 -14.74 -7.43 4.27
C LEU A 197 -14.82 -8.96 4.47
N ILE A 198 -13.77 -9.57 5.01
CA ILE A 198 -13.69 -11.03 5.20
C ILE A 198 -14.54 -11.49 6.37
N ALA A 199 -14.75 -10.67 7.40
CA ALA A 199 -15.72 -10.96 8.44
C ALA A 199 -17.15 -11.10 7.90
N ALA A 200 -17.51 -10.24 6.94
CA ALA A 200 -18.88 -10.21 6.40
C ALA A 200 -19.10 -11.13 5.18
N TYR A 201 -18.06 -11.37 4.38
CA TYR A 201 -18.19 -12.06 3.09
C TYR A 201 -17.07 -13.05 2.83
N ARG A 202 -17.42 -14.14 2.13
CA ARG A 202 -16.48 -14.98 1.40
C ARG A 202 -16.39 -14.47 -0.03
N LEU A 203 -15.15 -14.31 -0.52
CA LEU A 203 -14.87 -13.83 -1.86
C LEU A 203 -14.65 -15.03 -2.80
N GLU A 204 -15.31 -15.03 -3.94
CA GLU A 204 -15.11 -16.02 -4.99
C GLU A 204 -14.75 -15.34 -6.32
N PRO A 205 -13.84 -15.93 -7.11
CA PRO A 205 -13.54 -15.39 -8.43
C PRO A 205 -14.74 -15.60 -9.37
N VAL A 206 -14.92 -14.68 -10.31
CA VAL A 206 -15.92 -14.86 -11.38
C VAL A 206 -15.29 -15.76 -12.46
N PRO A 207 -15.90 -16.92 -12.79
CA PRO A 207 -15.36 -17.80 -13.81
C PRO A 207 -15.14 -17.09 -15.16
N GLY A 208 -13.98 -17.34 -15.77
CA GLY A 208 -13.61 -16.74 -17.05
C GLY A 208 -13.16 -15.28 -17.00
N HIS A 209 -13.17 -14.64 -15.81
CA HIS A 209 -12.63 -13.30 -15.65
C HIS A 209 -11.25 -13.35 -14.98
N VAL A 210 -10.22 -12.95 -15.72
CA VAL A 210 -8.85 -12.79 -15.21
C VAL A 210 -8.49 -11.32 -15.30
N PRO A 211 -8.21 -10.66 -14.18
CA PRO A 211 -7.77 -9.25 -14.18
C PRO A 211 -6.42 -9.09 -14.87
N GLU A 212 -6.32 -8.12 -15.77
CA GLU A 212 -5.10 -7.82 -16.52
C GLU A 212 -4.39 -6.62 -15.89
N PRO A 213 -3.19 -6.82 -15.26
CA PRO A 213 -2.47 -5.71 -14.65
C PRO A 213 -1.89 -4.79 -15.71
N VAL A 214 -2.19 -3.50 -15.63
CA VAL A 214 -1.63 -2.47 -16.49
C VAL A 214 -0.98 -1.37 -15.66
N GLY A 215 0.24 -0.98 -16.06
CA GLY A 215 0.98 0.12 -15.44
C GLY A 215 0.61 1.44 -16.11
N ARG A 216 -0.09 2.30 -15.35
CA ARG A 216 -0.34 3.72 -15.68
C ARG A 216 0.27 4.57 -14.58
N LEU A 217 -0.47 5.50 -13.97
CA LEU A 217 -0.05 6.17 -12.75
C LEU A 217 0.09 5.15 -11.60
N THR A 218 -0.87 4.23 -11.52
CA THR A 218 -0.84 3.06 -10.64
C THR A 218 -0.95 1.77 -11.44
N ILE A 219 -0.60 0.62 -10.82
CA ILE A 219 -0.86 -0.70 -11.39
C ILE A 219 -2.28 -1.10 -11.03
N ARG A 220 -3.16 -1.06 -12.01
CA ARG A 220 -4.58 -1.43 -11.86
C ARG A 220 -4.98 -2.51 -12.86
N ALA A 221 -6.12 -3.12 -12.64
CA ALA A 221 -6.68 -4.06 -13.60
C ALA A 221 -7.36 -3.29 -14.75
N GLU A 222 -6.90 -3.49 -16.00
CA GLU A 222 -7.44 -2.80 -17.18
C GLU A 222 -8.91 -3.14 -17.41
N ASN A 223 -9.25 -4.42 -17.23
CA ASN A 223 -10.62 -4.96 -17.38
C ASN A 223 -11.41 -5.00 -16.06
N GLY A 224 -10.91 -4.35 -15.01
CA GLY A 224 -11.50 -4.35 -13.67
C GLY A 224 -11.27 -5.66 -12.90
N ILE A 225 -11.66 -5.66 -11.63
CA ILE A 225 -11.67 -6.86 -10.79
C ILE A 225 -13.12 -7.18 -10.45
N LYS A 226 -13.59 -8.37 -10.88
CA LYS A 226 -14.95 -8.84 -10.64
C LYS A 226 -14.92 -10.02 -9.69
N LEU A 227 -15.65 -9.93 -8.60
CA LEU A 227 -15.74 -10.97 -7.56
C LEU A 227 -17.20 -11.23 -7.23
N LYS A 228 -17.49 -12.45 -6.76
CA LYS A 228 -18.74 -12.77 -6.08
C LYS A 228 -18.54 -12.60 -4.59
N LEU A 229 -19.49 -11.94 -3.93
CA LEU A 229 -19.55 -11.77 -2.48
C LEU A 229 -20.62 -12.73 -1.94
N ILE A 230 -20.19 -13.72 -1.16
CA ILE A 230 -21.06 -14.67 -0.48
C ILE A 230 -21.11 -14.26 1.00
N LYS A 231 -22.27 -13.90 1.49
CA LYS A 231 -22.45 -13.49 2.88
C LYS A 231 -22.09 -14.65 3.82
N ARG A 232 -21.35 -14.36 4.87
CA ARG A 232 -21.03 -15.30 5.96
C ARG A 232 -22.10 -15.34 7.03
#